data_f5a3f3d9e04933d566e3d2f7b57d5640
#
_entry.id   f5a3f3d9e04933d566e3d2f7b57d5640
#
_cell.length_a   1.000
_cell.length_b   1.000
_cell.length_c   1.000
_cell.angle_alpha   90.00
_cell.angle_beta   90.00
_cell.angle_gamma   90.00
#
_symmetry.space_group_name_H-M   'P 1'
#
loop_
_entity.id
_entity.type
_entity.pdbx_description
1 polymer ?
#
loop_
_entity_poly.entity_id
_entity_poly.type
_entity_poly.pdbx_seq_one_letter_code
_entity_poly.pdbx_strand_id
1 'polypeptide(L)'
;MQRYILIISTIWLFISQVNAQQTDSIKISADDFQRLMQRVERLEQQQRQSQQMGIDARTGATQRVDGKTGATAPTQASQSQKKTLAKDTTGSRVPRWIHNRLTIGGYGEVSAKYCYYSNNYLRYGMNAQKYKNDRYGEVDLPHVVIFLGYDFGKGWSMGTEIEFEHGGTESAIEIEEEEGGEYESEVERGGEVALEQFWFQKRFNDYAVIRAGMQVVPVGGLNANHESTQFFGVYRPEGEYTILPSTWHEVALTFMGKTPFGLHYQAMLLPGLDSDRFNRKNWVKSGAGSPYEFKIANVWAGALRLDYTGVKGLRLSVSGYAGESFRNTLSKSSGELENSDTYKKVKGIVSIGSFDFAYDDHNWIARGNVTYGHLSDAALISKYNIGMRKGSVSSKQWVASDALAVGAEVGYDFFHFNDRLQEKNMRFYLFCRYDYYDSMFRYDGKKDYTYAWCGRHKATVGINYFPIKQIAVKAEFAYAVLNPGIKQDGSKGKIFNDEPYIAVGIAYSGMFRL
;
A
#
# COMPACT_ATOMS: atom_id res chain seq x y z
N MET A 1 21.23 -35.49 -2.35
CA MET A 1 22.05 -34.55 -1.57
C MET A 1 23.06 -33.77 -2.41
N GLN A 2 23.73 -34.34 -3.42
CA GLN A 2 24.72 -33.60 -4.25
C GLN A 2 24.14 -32.49 -5.15
N ARG A 3 22.85 -32.53 -5.54
CA ARG A 3 22.24 -31.49 -6.40
C ARG A 3 21.83 -30.20 -5.64
N TYR A 4 21.68 -30.26 -4.33
CA TYR A 4 21.32 -29.07 -3.52
C TYR A 4 22.52 -28.25 -3.08
N ILE A 5 23.71 -28.86 -3.04
CA ILE A 5 24.97 -28.16 -2.74
C ILE A 5 25.40 -27.27 -3.93
N LEU A 6 25.02 -27.65 -5.16
CA LEU A 6 25.34 -26.87 -6.36
C LEU A 6 24.53 -25.56 -6.45
N ILE A 7 23.31 -25.52 -5.93
CA ILE A 7 22.44 -24.31 -5.97
C ILE A 7 22.93 -23.28 -4.94
N ILE A 8 23.36 -23.74 -3.77
CA ILE A 8 23.89 -22.84 -2.72
C ILE A 8 25.25 -22.27 -3.10
N SER A 9 26.09 -23.05 -3.78
CA SER A 9 27.40 -22.57 -4.26
C SER A 9 27.28 -21.59 -5.44
N THR A 10 26.23 -21.71 -6.26
CA THR A 10 25.97 -20.80 -7.38
C THR A 10 25.45 -19.44 -6.88
N ILE A 11 24.67 -19.41 -5.81
CA ILE A 11 24.23 -18.17 -5.15
C ILE A 11 25.41 -17.45 -4.50
N TRP A 12 26.37 -18.18 -3.93
CA TRP A 12 27.59 -17.59 -3.33
C TRP A 12 28.58 -17.03 -4.37
N LEU A 13 28.65 -17.61 -5.54
CA LEU A 13 29.45 -17.11 -6.67
C LEU A 13 28.85 -15.86 -7.34
N PHE A 14 27.51 -15.70 -7.32
CA PHE A 14 26.88 -14.48 -7.84
C PHE A 14 27.08 -13.25 -6.93
N ILE A 15 27.18 -13.46 -5.61
CA ILE A 15 27.43 -12.37 -4.64
C ILE A 15 28.88 -11.85 -4.74
N SER A 16 29.82 -12.64 -5.24
CA SER A 16 31.23 -12.23 -5.37
C SER A 16 31.58 -11.53 -6.69
N GLN A 17 30.68 -11.46 -7.67
CA GLN A 17 30.94 -10.80 -8.97
C GLN A 17 30.29 -9.42 -9.14
N VAL A 18 29.55 -8.91 -8.15
CA VAL A 18 28.90 -7.59 -8.23
C VAL A 18 29.82 -6.42 -7.80
N ASN A 19 31.11 -6.65 -7.58
CA ASN A 19 32.06 -5.61 -7.16
C ASN A 19 32.96 -5.10 -8.30
N ALA A 20 32.42 -4.78 -9.48
CA ALA A 20 33.17 -4.03 -10.47
C ALA A 20 32.27 -3.37 -11.53
N GLN A 21 31.53 -2.32 -11.17
CA GLN A 21 31.20 -1.26 -12.14
C GLN A 21 31.22 0.09 -11.41
N GLN A 22 32.05 0.99 -11.95
CA GLN A 22 32.27 2.35 -11.49
C GLN A 22 30.96 3.12 -11.45
N THR A 23 30.48 3.41 -10.27
CA THR A 23 29.60 4.54 -10.02
C THR A 23 30.47 5.79 -10.00
N ASP A 24 30.11 6.80 -10.79
CA ASP A 24 30.59 8.15 -10.63
C ASP A 24 30.16 8.68 -9.26
N SER A 25 30.93 8.29 -8.24
CA SER A 25 30.82 8.85 -6.91
C SER A 25 31.23 10.32 -7.02
N ILE A 26 30.35 11.23 -6.59
CA ILE A 26 30.72 12.62 -6.29
C ILE A 26 31.88 12.54 -5.30
N LYS A 27 33.10 12.69 -5.78
CA LYS A 27 34.30 12.77 -4.96
C LYS A 27 34.27 14.14 -4.27
N ILE A 28 33.71 14.19 -3.07
CA ILE A 28 33.93 15.31 -2.17
C ILE A 28 35.44 15.31 -1.88
N SER A 29 36.12 16.40 -2.22
CA SER A 29 37.55 16.49 -1.94
C SER A 29 37.77 16.40 -0.41
N ALA A 30 38.90 15.84 0.02
CA ALA A 30 39.22 15.78 1.44
C ALA A 30 39.18 17.17 2.09
N ASP A 31 39.55 18.22 1.33
CA ASP A 31 39.48 19.61 1.77
C ASP A 31 38.07 20.12 1.96
N ASP A 32 37.14 19.74 1.09
CA ASP A 32 35.71 20.15 1.24
C ASP A 32 35.06 19.44 2.42
N PHE A 33 35.42 18.17 2.65
CA PHE A 33 34.95 17.43 3.81
C PHE A 33 35.52 18.06 5.13
N GLN A 34 36.79 18.43 5.16
CA GLN A 34 37.38 19.12 6.32
C GLN A 34 36.75 20.49 6.56
N ARG A 35 36.47 21.26 5.50
CA ARG A 35 35.75 22.54 5.62
C ARG A 35 34.33 22.37 6.17
N LEU A 36 33.64 21.32 5.75
CA LEU A 36 32.30 20.99 6.27
C LEU A 36 32.37 20.65 7.76
N MET A 37 33.31 19.81 8.16
CA MET A 37 33.51 19.43 9.57
C MET A 37 33.85 20.65 10.45
N GLN A 38 34.75 21.53 10.01
CA GLN A 38 35.06 22.77 10.74
C GLN A 38 33.86 23.74 10.85
N ARG A 39 32.96 23.70 9.87
CA ARG A 39 31.73 24.50 9.91
C ARG A 39 30.72 23.94 10.90
N VAL A 40 30.60 22.62 10.99
CA VAL A 40 29.76 21.93 11.98
C VAL A 40 30.28 22.21 13.39
N GLU A 41 31.58 22.06 13.65
CA GLU A 41 32.18 22.35 14.96
C GLU A 41 31.96 23.82 15.40
N ARG A 42 32.08 24.77 14.47
CA ARG A 42 31.79 26.18 14.76
C ARG A 42 30.32 26.41 15.14
N LEU A 43 29.40 25.78 14.46
CA LEU A 43 27.97 25.88 14.78
C LEU A 43 27.65 25.27 16.14
N GLU A 44 28.27 24.14 16.48
CA GLU A 44 28.13 23.52 17.79
C GLU A 44 28.70 24.42 18.93
N GLN A 45 29.84 25.05 18.69
CA GLN A 45 30.42 26.00 19.68
C GLN A 45 29.54 27.23 19.88
N GLN A 46 28.97 27.80 18.81
CA GLN A 46 28.03 28.91 18.91
C GLN A 46 26.76 28.50 19.68
N GLN A 47 26.28 27.28 19.46
CA GLN A 47 25.10 26.77 20.16
C GLN A 47 25.39 26.55 21.66
N ARG A 48 26.56 26.07 22.03
CA ARG A 48 27.02 25.93 23.43
C ARG A 48 27.16 27.29 24.12
N GLN A 49 27.72 28.28 23.44
CA GLN A 49 27.85 29.63 23.99
C GLN A 49 26.47 30.31 24.21
N SER A 50 25.52 30.10 23.28
CA SER A 50 24.16 30.61 23.42
C SER A 50 23.40 29.96 24.59
N GLN A 51 23.64 28.66 24.83
CA GLN A 51 23.07 27.94 25.96
C GLN A 51 23.69 28.39 27.30
N GLN A 52 24.98 28.68 27.34
CA GLN A 52 25.67 29.16 28.53
C GLN A 52 25.17 30.56 28.91
N MET A 53 25.03 31.46 27.94
CA MET A 53 24.45 32.80 28.17
C MET A 53 22.99 32.74 28.65
N GLY A 54 22.21 31.76 28.20
CA GLY A 54 20.85 31.54 28.67
C GLY A 54 20.76 30.99 30.11
N ILE A 55 21.80 30.29 30.59
CA ILE A 55 21.89 29.80 31.98
C ILE A 55 22.33 30.93 32.91
N ASP A 56 23.30 31.73 32.51
CA ASP A 56 23.81 32.86 33.31
C ASP A 56 22.78 33.98 33.47
N ALA A 57 21.89 34.18 32.48
CA ALA A 57 20.76 35.09 32.58
C ALA A 57 19.64 34.60 33.52
N ARG A 58 19.54 33.31 33.81
CA ARG A 58 18.57 32.73 34.76
C ARG A 58 19.10 32.67 36.20
N THR A 59 20.38 32.60 36.40
CA THR A 59 21.00 32.57 37.74
C THR A 59 21.18 33.95 38.37
N GLY A 60 21.09 35.04 37.58
CA GLY A 60 21.22 36.43 38.06
C GLY A 60 19.94 37.04 38.64
N ALA A 61 18.81 36.36 38.63
CA ALA A 61 17.51 36.93 38.98
C ALA A 61 16.90 36.44 40.32
N THR A 62 17.68 35.82 41.20
CA THR A 62 17.18 35.33 42.50
C THR A 62 18.06 35.81 43.66
N GLN A 63 17.97 37.10 44.00
CA GLN A 63 18.30 37.57 45.34
C GLN A 63 17.37 38.72 45.75
N ARG A 64 16.75 38.48 46.91
CA ARG A 64 15.98 39.35 47.82
C ARG A 64 14.49 39.52 47.58
N VAL A 65 13.71 38.96 48.48
CA VAL A 65 13.10 39.70 49.58
C VAL A 65 12.64 38.71 50.68
N ASP A 66 13.08 38.94 51.93
CA ASP A 66 12.64 38.34 53.17
C ASP A 66 11.23 38.80 53.58
N GLY A 67 10.48 37.94 54.29
CA GLY A 67 9.28 38.41 54.99
C GLY A 67 8.31 37.30 55.46
N LYS A 68 8.64 36.71 56.58
CA LYS A 68 7.81 36.20 57.73
C LYS A 68 6.31 35.91 57.60
N THR A 69 6.01 34.73 58.19
CA THR A 69 4.91 34.31 59.12
C THR A 69 3.74 33.56 58.45
N GLY A 70 3.58 32.33 58.90
CA GLY A 70 2.62 31.85 59.87
C GLY A 70 1.87 30.58 59.43
N ALA A 71 2.18 29.44 60.08
CA ALA A 71 1.33 28.35 60.57
C ALA A 71 0.12 27.83 59.75
N THR A 72 0.04 26.63 59.41
CA THR A 72 -0.48 25.41 60.03
C THR A 72 -0.84 24.34 58.95
N ALA A 73 -0.38 23.14 59.18
CA ALA A 73 -0.75 21.90 58.50
C ALA A 73 -2.15 21.38 58.99
N PRO A 74 -2.73 20.23 58.56
CA PRO A 74 -2.15 19.13 57.81
C PRO A 74 -3.11 18.46 56.79
N THR A 75 -2.54 17.42 56.10
CA THR A 75 -3.10 16.12 55.71
C THR A 75 -3.80 15.99 54.36
N GLN A 76 -3.25 15.33 53.40
CA GLN A 76 -3.35 13.86 53.16
C GLN A 76 -2.54 13.43 51.96
N ALA A 77 -1.88 12.32 52.10
CA ALA A 77 -1.02 11.67 51.14
C ALA A 77 -1.80 11.06 49.96
N SER A 78 -1.33 11.30 48.76
CA SER A 78 -1.53 10.39 47.66
C SER A 78 -0.15 9.98 47.10
N GLN A 79 0.11 8.68 47.19
CA GLN A 79 1.34 8.03 46.78
C GLN A 79 1.51 8.14 45.29
N SER A 80 2.40 9.02 44.88
CA SER A 80 2.97 9.05 43.52
C SER A 80 4.00 7.93 43.43
N GLN A 81 3.69 6.88 42.66
CA GLN A 81 4.66 5.86 42.28
C GLN A 81 5.79 6.50 41.50
N LYS A 82 6.97 6.58 42.09
CA LYS A 82 8.22 6.84 41.41
C LYS A 82 8.49 5.67 40.46
N LYS A 83 8.21 5.82 39.16
CA LYS A 83 8.77 4.97 38.12
C LYS A 83 10.26 5.24 38.05
N THR A 84 11.06 4.29 38.49
CA THR A 84 12.51 4.26 38.35
C THR A 84 12.85 4.22 36.86
N LEU A 85 13.44 5.31 36.35
CA LEU A 85 13.99 5.38 34.99
C LEU A 85 15.17 4.40 34.90
N ALA A 86 15.04 3.40 34.05
CA ALA A 86 16.16 2.57 33.62
C ALA A 86 17.21 3.47 32.97
N LYS A 87 18.43 3.43 33.48
CA LYS A 87 19.58 4.15 32.95
C LYS A 87 19.99 3.46 31.65
N ASP A 88 19.71 4.09 30.51
CA ASP A 88 20.17 3.63 29.23
C ASP A 88 21.69 3.90 29.11
N THR A 89 22.45 2.85 28.82
CA THR A 89 23.93 2.86 28.85
C THR A 89 24.58 3.35 27.55
N THR A 90 23.80 3.81 26.58
CA THR A 90 24.30 4.43 25.35
C THR A 90 24.15 5.95 25.47
N GLY A 91 25.24 6.67 25.60
CA GLY A 91 25.33 8.12 25.89
C GLY A 91 24.77 9.07 24.83
N SER A 92 23.82 8.67 24.02
CA SER A 92 23.09 9.53 23.08
C SER A 92 21.84 10.08 23.78
N ARG A 93 21.91 11.32 24.25
CA ARG A 93 20.73 12.03 24.77
C ARG A 93 19.87 12.47 23.60
N VAL A 94 18.83 11.67 23.29
CA VAL A 94 17.76 12.14 22.38
C VAL A 94 17.21 13.47 22.94
N PRO A 95 17.15 14.53 22.16
CA PRO A 95 16.65 15.81 22.62
C PRO A 95 15.23 15.67 23.22
N ARG A 96 14.98 16.34 24.35
CA ARG A 96 13.72 16.20 25.12
C ARG A 96 12.45 16.47 24.33
N TRP A 97 12.54 17.24 23.23
CA TRP A 97 11.43 17.54 22.33
C TRP A 97 11.11 16.41 21.36
N ILE A 98 12.06 15.48 21.12
CA ILE A 98 11.85 14.26 20.28
C ILE A 98 11.36 13.10 21.14
N HIS A 99 11.75 13.03 22.41
CA HIS A 99 11.50 11.87 23.27
C HIS A 99 10.01 11.53 23.37
N ASN A 100 9.65 10.31 22.96
CA ASN A 100 8.28 9.78 22.87
C ASN A 100 7.35 10.55 21.90
N ARG A 101 7.87 11.34 20.96
CA ARG A 101 7.07 12.10 20.00
C ARG A 101 7.32 11.73 18.54
N LEU A 102 8.52 11.27 18.24
CA LEU A 102 8.90 10.87 16.91
C LEU A 102 8.67 9.35 16.75
N THR A 103 7.96 8.96 15.71
CA THR A 103 7.81 7.58 15.26
C THR A 103 8.51 7.45 13.92
N ILE A 104 9.38 6.45 13.79
CA ILE A 104 10.06 6.09 12.55
C ILE A 104 9.77 4.62 12.29
N GLY A 105 9.48 4.27 11.07
CA GLY A 105 9.24 2.90 10.69
C GLY A 105 9.08 2.73 9.20
N GLY A 106 8.43 1.66 8.82
CA GLY A 106 8.13 1.33 7.45
C GLY A 106 8.07 -0.16 7.23
N TYR A 107 7.97 -0.53 5.99
CA TYR A 107 7.98 -1.92 5.54
C TYR A 107 8.69 -2.02 4.20
N GLY A 108 8.98 -3.24 3.78
CA GLY A 108 9.54 -3.48 2.46
C GLY A 108 9.72 -4.97 2.20
N GLU A 109 9.93 -5.29 0.94
CA GLU A 109 10.10 -6.66 0.49
C GLU A 109 11.04 -6.78 -0.69
N VAL A 110 11.68 -7.93 -0.75
CA VAL A 110 12.47 -8.41 -1.90
C VAL A 110 11.85 -9.70 -2.35
N SER A 111 11.61 -9.86 -3.63
CA SER A 111 11.00 -11.05 -4.19
C SER A 111 11.75 -11.57 -5.42
N ALA A 112 11.62 -12.88 -5.65
CA ALA A 112 12.01 -13.54 -6.88
C ALA A 112 10.90 -14.50 -7.29
N LYS A 113 10.52 -14.49 -8.57
CA LYS A 113 9.45 -15.31 -9.13
C LYS A 113 9.91 -16.00 -10.42
N TYR A 114 9.48 -17.23 -10.61
CA TYR A 114 9.63 -17.93 -11.88
C TYR A 114 8.25 -18.34 -12.40
N CYS A 115 7.88 -17.79 -13.55
CA CYS A 115 6.59 -17.99 -14.20
C CYS A 115 6.69 -19.10 -15.27
N TYR A 116 5.77 -20.06 -15.20
CA TYR A 116 5.64 -21.12 -16.20
C TYR A 116 4.65 -20.74 -17.31
N TYR A 117 4.50 -19.46 -17.57
CA TYR A 117 3.66 -18.86 -18.62
C TYR A 117 4.36 -17.63 -19.20
N SER A 118 3.88 -17.19 -20.38
CA SER A 118 4.42 -16.02 -21.06
C SER A 118 3.98 -14.71 -20.41
N ASN A 119 4.85 -13.72 -20.37
CA ASN A 119 4.47 -12.33 -20.06
C ASN A 119 3.85 -11.62 -21.27
N ASN A 120 3.88 -12.21 -22.47
CA ASN A 120 3.32 -11.60 -23.66
C ASN A 120 1.79 -11.57 -23.60
N TYR A 121 1.19 -10.39 -23.64
CA TYR A 121 -0.26 -10.21 -23.56
C TYR A 121 -1.04 -10.82 -24.73
N LEU A 122 -0.42 -11.00 -25.91
CA LEU A 122 -1.05 -11.66 -27.05
C LEU A 122 -1.48 -13.11 -26.75
N ARG A 123 -0.96 -13.69 -25.66
CA ARG A 123 -1.42 -15.00 -25.13
C ARG A 123 -2.91 -15.01 -24.74
N TYR A 124 -3.50 -13.86 -24.47
CA TYR A 124 -4.94 -13.73 -24.16
C TYR A 124 -5.83 -13.72 -25.40
N GLY A 125 -5.26 -13.62 -26.58
CA GLY A 125 -5.96 -13.59 -27.85
C GLY A 125 -5.95 -14.93 -28.59
N MET A 126 -6.29 -14.88 -29.88
CA MET A 126 -6.37 -16.02 -30.78
C MET A 126 -5.06 -16.81 -30.93
N ASN A 127 -3.92 -16.20 -30.63
CA ASN A 127 -2.58 -16.77 -30.76
C ASN A 127 -2.01 -17.37 -29.48
N ALA A 128 -2.84 -17.64 -28.45
CA ALA A 128 -2.41 -18.16 -27.15
C ALA A 128 -1.48 -19.39 -27.25
N GLN A 129 -1.71 -20.28 -28.22
CA GLN A 129 -0.88 -21.47 -28.44
C GLN A 129 0.57 -21.15 -28.82
N LYS A 130 0.83 -20.04 -29.48
CA LYS A 130 2.18 -19.60 -29.85
C LYS A 130 3.04 -19.31 -28.61
N TYR A 131 2.44 -18.87 -27.52
CA TYR A 131 3.10 -18.43 -26.30
C TYR A 131 3.04 -19.47 -25.16
N LYS A 132 2.51 -20.66 -25.40
CA LYS A 132 2.26 -21.68 -24.38
C LYS A 132 3.51 -22.14 -23.63
N ASN A 133 4.65 -22.12 -24.29
CA ASN A 133 5.91 -22.63 -23.74
C ASN A 133 6.86 -21.53 -23.28
N ASP A 134 6.49 -20.28 -23.45
CA ASP A 134 7.28 -19.16 -22.96
C ASP A 134 7.28 -19.16 -21.43
N ARG A 135 8.43 -18.85 -20.86
CA ARG A 135 8.65 -18.82 -19.40
C ARG A 135 9.60 -17.68 -19.09
N TYR A 136 9.50 -17.13 -17.91
CA TYR A 136 10.42 -16.08 -17.48
C TYR A 136 10.61 -16.09 -15.98
N GLY A 137 11.75 -15.52 -15.52
CA GLY A 137 12.02 -15.22 -14.13
C GLY A 137 12.08 -13.73 -13.92
N GLU A 138 11.70 -13.28 -12.75
CA GLU A 138 11.83 -11.88 -12.33
C GLU A 138 12.40 -11.81 -10.91
N VAL A 139 13.11 -10.73 -10.61
CA VAL A 139 13.58 -10.34 -9.29
C VAL A 139 13.18 -8.89 -9.09
N ASP A 140 12.61 -8.57 -7.95
CA ASP A 140 12.00 -7.27 -7.73
C ASP A 140 12.14 -6.80 -6.28
N LEU A 141 12.06 -5.48 -6.11
CA LEU A 141 11.86 -4.75 -4.86
C LEU A 141 10.49 -4.08 -4.93
N PRO A 142 9.38 -4.83 -4.77
CA PRO A 142 8.05 -4.29 -5.06
C PRO A 142 7.76 -3.00 -4.30
N HIS A 143 8.08 -2.98 -3.00
CA HIS A 143 7.85 -1.81 -2.16
C HIS A 143 8.98 -1.67 -1.12
N VAL A 144 9.44 -0.45 -0.92
CA VAL A 144 10.27 -0.03 0.23
C VAL A 144 9.69 1.27 0.75
N VAL A 145 9.11 1.24 1.94
CA VAL A 145 8.34 2.35 2.50
C VAL A 145 8.98 2.85 3.78
N ILE A 146 9.08 4.18 3.89
CA ILE A 146 9.57 4.89 5.07
C ILE A 146 8.41 5.70 5.67
N PHE A 147 8.08 5.40 6.92
CA PHE A 147 7.10 6.15 7.70
C PHE A 147 7.77 7.07 8.71
N LEU A 148 7.33 8.33 8.77
CA LEU A 148 7.70 9.29 9.79
C LEU A 148 6.43 9.88 10.42
N GLY A 149 6.32 9.82 11.73
CA GLY A 149 5.22 10.40 12.48
C GLY A 149 5.70 11.32 13.59
N TYR A 150 4.98 12.42 13.84
CA TYR A 150 5.32 13.33 14.92
C TYR A 150 4.09 13.75 15.73
N ASP A 151 4.20 13.66 17.05
CA ASP A 151 3.17 14.08 18.00
C ASP A 151 3.51 15.48 18.53
N PHE A 152 2.78 16.51 18.06
CA PHE A 152 2.94 17.90 18.52
C PHE A 152 2.39 18.11 19.95
N GLY A 153 1.67 17.15 20.49
CA GLY A 153 0.94 17.27 21.74
C GLY A 153 -0.43 17.94 21.59
N LYS A 154 -1.20 17.97 22.67
CA LYS A 154 -2.57 18.51 22.70
C LYS A 154 -3.49 17.87 21.65
N GLY A 155 -3.23 16.62 21.27
CA GLY A 155 -4.00 15.85 20.28
C GLY A 155 -3.69 16.19 18.81
N TRP A 156 -2.67 16.99 18.52
CA TRP A 156 -2.18 17.23 17.16
C TRP A 156 -1.05 16.27 16.82
N SER A 157 -1.13 15.68 15.64
CA SER A 157 -0.08 14.82 15.08
C SER A 157 -0.02 14.94 13.56
N MET A 158 1.10 14.55 12.99
CA MET A 158 1.30 14.36 11.55
C MET A 158 1.89 13.00 11.28
N GLY A 159 1.67 12.50 10.08
CA GLY A 159 2.34 11.34 9.52
C GLY A 159 2.66 11.55 8.05
N THR A 160 3.75 10.97 7.63
CA THR A 160 4.15 10.91 6.22
C THR A 160 4.69 9.54 5.90
N GLU A 161 4.42 9.08 4.70
CA GLU A 161 4.85 7.78 4.18
C GLU A 161 5.36 7.98 2.77
N ILE A 162 6.61 7.60 2.54
CA ILE A 162 7.30 7.71 1.27
C ILE A 162 7.56 6.30 0.78
N GLU A 163 7.02 5.96 -0.35
CA GLU A 163 7.16 4.67 -1.02
C GLU A 163 8.17 4.76 -2.16
N PHE A 164 9.00 3.74 -2.27
CA PHE A 164 9.86 3.47 -3.41
C PHE A 164 9.39 2.16 -4.01
N GLU A 165 8.78 2.21 -5.19
CA GLU A 165 8.38 1.03 -5.95
C GLU A 165 9.49 0.62 -6.92
N HIS A 166 9.68 -0.69 -7.13
CA HIS A 166 10.61 -1.30 -8.08
C HIS A 166 12.03 -0.72 -8.04
N GLY A 167 12.55 -0.41 -6.85
CA GLY A 167 13.90 0.16 -6.66
C GLY A 167 14.00 1.67 -6.79
N GLY A 168 12.89 2.38 -6.99
CA GLY A 168 12.87 3.84 -7.06
C GLY A 168 13.08 4.40 -8.46
N THR A 169 13.82 5.51 -8.61
CA THR A 169 13.90 6.29 -9.86
C THR A 169 14.97 5.80 -10.85
N GLU A 170 15.25 4.52 -10.92
CA GLU A 170 16.14 3.97 -11.94
C GLU A 170 15.49 3.99 -13.33
N SER A 171 16.32 3.99 -14.39
CA SER A 171 15.80 3.93 -15.75
C SER A 171 15.39 2.52 -16.11
N ALA A 172 14.15 2.31 -16.48
CA ALA A 172 13.66 1.08 -17.10
C ALA A 172 13.03 1.39 -18.45
N ILE A 173 12.99 0.40 -19.30
CA ILE A 173 12.13 0.43 -20.49
C ILE A 173 10.82 -0.21 -20.04
N GLU A 174 9.79 0.59 -19.83
CA GLU A 174 8.46 0.09 -19.62
C GLU A 174 7.83 -0.20 -20.97
N ILE A 175 7.40 -1.43 -21.17
CA ILE A 175 6.62 -1.81 -22.34
C ILE A 175 5.16 -1.66 -21.92
N GLU A 176 4.60 -0.48 -22.15
CA GLU A 176 3.18 -0.29 -21.95
C GLU A 176 2.38 -1.02 -23.03
N GLU A 177 1.38 -1.73 -22.58
CA GLU A 177 0.39 -2.38 -23.41
C GLU A 177 -0.65 -1.34 -23.84
N GLU A 178 -0.29 -0.51 -24.84
CA GLU A 178 -1.27 0.37 -25.45
C GLU A 178 -2.20 -0.39 -26.40
N GLU A 179 -3.35 0.21 -26.66
CA GLU A 179 -4.48 -0.36 -27.36
C GLU A 179 -4.15 -0.92 -28.73
N GLY A 180 -4.69 -2.10 -29.03
CA GLY A 180 -4.69 -2.68 -30.36
C GLY A 180 -3.43 -3.44 -30.75
N GLY A 181 -2.47 -3.65 -29.85
CA GLY A 181 -1.29 -4.48 -30.11
C GLY A 181 -0.12 -3.74 -30.71
N GLU A 182 -0.09 -2.42 -30.61
CA GLU A 182 1.10 -1.63 -30.87
C GLU A 182 1.92 -1.54 -29.58
N TYR A 183 3.16 -2.03 -29.62
CA TYR A 183 4.13 -1.81 -28.56
C TYR A 183 4.66 -0.38 -28.71
N GLU A 184 4.32 0.51 -27.80
CA GLU A 184 5.09 1.70 -27.59
C GLU A 184 6.11 1.40 -26.47
N SER A 185 7.39 1.36 -26.83
CA SER A 185 8.45 1.32 -25.85
C SER A 185 8.70 2.76 -25.41
N GLU A 186 8.10 3.18 -24.34
CA GLU A 186 8.51 4.40 -23.67
C GLU A 186 9.68 4.08 -22.75
N VAL A 187 10.70 4.92 -22.79
CA VAL A 187 11.79 4.87 -21.80
C VAL A 187 11.28 5.63 -20.59
N GLU A 188 10.57 4.92 -19.73
CA GLU A 188 10.25 5.46 -18.43
C GLU A 188 11.41 5.25 -17.44
N ARG A 189 11.46 6.07 -16.43
CA ARG A 189 12.34 5.83 -15.30
C ARG A 189 11.79 4.61 -14.56
N GLY A 190 12.60 3.57 -14.41
CA GLY A 190 12.20 2.37 -13.67
C GLY A 190 11.97 2.69 -12.23
N GLY A 191 10.82 2.24 -11.74
CA GLY A 191 10.38 2.49 -10.39
C GLY A 191 9.78 3.88 -10.17
N GLU A 192 9.05 4.01 -9.09
CA GLU A 192 8.36 5.23 -8.67
C GLU A 192 8.81 5.63 -7.26
N VAL A 193 8.86 6.94 -7.00
CA VAL A 193 8.94 7.49 -5.64
C VAL A 193 7.66 8.27 -5.40
N ALA A 194 6.78 7.70 -4.60
CA ALA A 194 5.47 8.26 -4.32
C ALA A 194 5.36 8.74 -2.87
N LEU A 195 4.65 9.84 -2.68
CA LEU A 195 4.19 10.26 -1.36
C LEU A 195 2.83 9.56 -1.11
N GLU A 196 2.85 8.40 -0.47
CA GLU A 196 1.62 7.65 -0.19
C GLU A 196 0.74 8.34 0.85
N GLN A 197 1.36 8.89 1.89
CA GLN A 197 0.65 9.59 2.93
C GLN A 197 1.38 10.87 3.34
N PHE A 198 0.62 11.93 3.55
CA PHE A 198 1.03 13.15 4.23
C PHE A 198 -0.21 13.82 4.81
N TRP A 199 -0.37 13.72 6.13
CA TRP A 199 -1.58 14.20 6.79
C TRP A 199 -1.29 14.88 8.12
N PHE A 200 -2.22 15.78 8.49
CA PHE A 200 -2.35 16.34 9.82
C PHE A 200 -3.62 15.84 10.47
N GLN A 201 -3.54 15.53 11.75
CA GLN A 201 -4.65 14.99 12.52
C GLN A 201 -4.84 15.76 13.82
N LYS A 202 -6.11 15.99 14.16
CA LYS A 202 -6.54 16.50 15.47
C LYS A 202 -7.43 15.46 16.14
N ARG A 203 -6.96 14.93 17.26
CA ARG A 203 -7.73 14.07 18.16
C ARG A 203 -8.34 14.93 19.27
N PHE A 204 -9.65 15.00 19.35
CA PHE A 204 -10.39 15.66 20.42
C PHE A 204 -10.61 14.69 21.60
N ASN A 205 -11.00 13.47 21.29
CA ASN A 205 -11.18 12.33 22.20
C ASN A 205 -11.14 11.03 21.38
N ASP A 206 -11.49 9.90 21.99
CA ASP A 206 -11.50 8.59 21.29
C ASP A 206 -12.62 8.47 20.26
N TYR A 207 -13.70 9.23 20.43
CA TYR A 207 -14.85 9.23 19.50
C TYR A 207 -14.71 10.24 18.36
N ALA A 208 -13.82 11.20 18.48
CA ALA A 208 -13.77 12.30 17.52
C ALA A 208 -12.31 12.64 17.18
N VAL A 209 -11.92 12.26 15.99
CA VAL A 209 -10.63 12.55 15.36
C VAL A 209 -10.90 13.07 13.95
N ILE A 210 -10.29 14.17 13.59
CA ILE A 210 -10.32 14.74 12.24
C ILE A 210 -8.92 14.64 11.66
N ARG A 211 -8.83 14.14 10.41
CA ARG A 211 -7.59 14.06 9.65
C ARG A 211 -7.77 14.70 8.28
N ALA A 212 -6.80 15.48 7.83
CA ALA A 212 -6.77 16.09 6.51
C ALA A 212 -5.41 15.92 5.86
N GLY A 213 -5.39 15.70 4.54
CA GLY A 213 -4.20 15.47 3.72
C GLY A 213 -4.28 14.20 2.90
N MET A 214 -3.15 13.79 2.34
CA MET A 214 -3.00 12.53 1.62
C MET A 214 -3.07 11.36 2.60
N GLN A 215 -3.99 10.43 2.40
CA GLN A 215 -4.23 9.32 3.33
C GLN A 215 -4.88 8.14 2.64
N VAL A 216 -4.70 6.94 3.19
CA VAL A 216 -5.27 5.71 2.63
C VAL A 216 -6.81 5.76 2.66
N VAL A 217 -7.44 5.46 1.55
CA VAL A 217 -8.90 5.37 1.43
C VAL A 217 -9.37 4.09 2.13
N PRO A 218 -10.30 4.16 3.10
CA PRO A 218 -10.63 3.03 3.98
C PRO A 218 -11.58 2.02 3.32
N VAL A 219 -11.33 1.59 2.08
CA VAL A 219 -12.17 0.64 1.33
C VAL A 219 -11.39 -0.62 1.03
N GLY A 220 -11.98 -1.76 1.37
CA GLY A 220 -11.37 -3.07 1.20
C GLY A 220 -10.45 -3.50 2.34
N GLY A 221 -10.25 -4.80 2.47
CA GLY A 221 -9.43 -5.39 3.52
C GLY A 221 -7.94 -5.26 3.24
N LEU A 222 -7.54 -5.44 1.99
CA LEU A 222 -6.14 -5.33 1.56
C LEU A 222 -5.65 -3.88 1.65
N ASN A 223 -6.42 -2.91 1.18
CA ASN A 223 -6.00 -1.52 1.20
C ASN A 223 -5.73 -1.01 2.62
N ALA A 224 -6.50 -1.49 3.60
CA ALA A 224 -6.28 -1.19 5.01
C ALA A 224 -5.11 -1.97 5.66
N ASN A 225 -4.66 -3.07 5.02
CA ASN A 225 -3.64 -3.99 5.57
C ASN A 225 -2.70 -4.48 4.46
N HIS A 226 -2.06 -3.55 3.77
CA HIS A 226 -1.26 -3.80 2.57
C HIS A 226 0.23 -4.06 2.85
N GLU A 227 0.69 -3.89 4.11
CA GLU A 227 2.08 -4.15 4.47
C GLU A 227 2.44 -5.62 4.23
N SER A 228 3.65 -5.85 3.76
CA SER A 228 4.11 -7.15 3.29
C SER A 228 4.12 -8.28 4.33
N THR A 229 4.10 -7.96 5.63
CA THR A 229 3.98 -8.96 6.72
C THR A 229 2.54 -9.25 7.12
N GLN A 230 1.55 -8.53 6.59
CA GLN A 230 0.13 -8.64 6.97
C GLN A 230 -0.65 -9.64 6.09
N PHE A 231 -0.05 -10.23 5.09
CA PHE A 231 -0.60 -11.32 4.26
C PHE A 231 0.43 -12.44 4.09
N PHE A 232 -0.03 -13.67 3.78
CA PHE A 232 0.85 -14.81 3.69
C PHE A 232 1.64 -14.88 2.38
N GLY A 233 1.04 -14.52 1.25
CA GLY A 233 1.68 -14.58 -0.06
C GLY A 233 3.01 -13.81 -0.13
N VAL A 234 3.88 -14.17 -1.06
CA VAL A 234 5.03 -13.36 -1.46
C VAL A 234 4.52 -12.06 -2.06
N TYR A 235 3.47 -12.14 -2.88
CA TYR A 235 2.77 -10.99 -3.46
C TYR A 235 1.44 -10.70 -2.77
N ARG A 236 1.00 -9.44 -2.88
CA ARG A 236 -0.32 -9.01 -2.41
C ARG A 236 -1.44 -9.88 -3.00
N PRO A 237 -2.53 -10.13 -2.25
CA PRO A 237 -3.71 -10.83 -2.75
C PRO A 237 -4.27 -10.19 -4.02
N GLU A 238 -4.29 -10.91 -5.14
CA GLU A 238 -4.62 -10.33 -6.44
C GLU A 238 -6.07 -9.92 -6.61
N GLY A 239 -7.02 -10.61 -5.96
CA GLY A 239 -8.44 -10.38 -6.22
C GLY A 239 -8.85 -8.94 -5.97
N GLU A 240 -8.70 -8.46 -4.75
CA GLU A 240 -9.02 -7.10 -4.38
C GLU A 240 -8.06 -6.10 -5.04
N TYR A 241 -6.78 -6.42 -5.10
CA TYR A 241 -5.74 -5.61 -5.76
C TYR A 241 -6.03 -5.35 -7.25
N THR A 242 -6.73 -6.25 -7.93
CA THR A 242 -7.06 -6.09 -9.36
C THR A 242 -8.16 -5.08 -9.58
N ILE A 243 -9.23 -5.08 -8.76
CA ILE A 243 -10.42 -4.25 -9.02
C ILE A 243 -10.43 -2.92 -8.25
N LEU A 244 -9.67 -2.83 -7.16
CA LEU A 244 -9.52 -1.60 -6.37
C LEU A 244 -8.12 -1.02 -6.54
N PRO A 245 -7.96 0.31 -6.47
CA PRO A 245 -6.65 0.89 -6.25
C PRO A 245 -6.02 0.30 -4.98
N SER A 246 -4.72 -0.02 -5.02
CA SER A 246 -3.97 -0.50 -3.86
C SER A 246 -2.47 -0.25 -4.11
N THR A 247 -1.84 0.60 -3.34
CA THR A 247 -2.42 1.30 -2.19
C THR A 247 -3.29 2.47 -2.66
N TRP A 248 -4.55 2.49 -2.32
CA TRP A 248 -5.43 3.61 -2.66
C TRP A 248 -5.27 4.74 -1.65
N HIS A 249 -4.63 5.80 -2.04
CA HIS A 249 -4.45 7.00 -1.24
C HIS A 249 -4.98 8.23 -1.98
N GLU A 250 -5.56 9.17 -1.23
CA GLU A 250 -6.17 10.38 -1.78
C GLU A 250 -6.02 11.57 -0.82
N VAL A 251 -6.02 12.79 -1.38
CA VAL A 251 -6.16 14.00 -0.58
C VAL A 251 -7.60 14.11 -0.11
N ALA A 252 -7.81 13.99 1.19
CA ALA A 252 -9.14 13.82 1.76
C ALA A 252 -9.30 14.47 3.13
N LEU A 253 -10.56 14.65 3.54
CA LEU A 253 -10.95 14.97 4.90
C LEU A 253 -11.63 13.75 5.52
N THR A 254 -11.12 13.28 6.66
CA THR A 254 -11.65 12.10 7.35
C THR A 254 -12.09 12.46 8.77
N PHE A 255 -13.26 11.99 9.13
CA PHE A 255 -13.74 11.89 10.51
C PHE A 255 -13.69 10.44 10.95
N MET A 256 -13.07 10.17 12.11
CA MET A 256 -12.92 8.81 12.61
C MET A 256 -13.00 8.75 14.13
N GLY A 257 -13.26 7.56 14.65
CA GLY A 257 -13.30 7.32 16.09
C GLY A 257 -13.43 5.85 16.43
N LYS A 258 -13.41 5.57 17.73
CA LYS A 258 -13.58 4.23 18.30
C LYS A 258 -14.46 4.26 19.52
N THR A 259 -15.22 3.19 19.72
CA THR A 259 -16.10 3.01 20.89
C THR A 259 -15.48 2.02 21.88
N PRO A 260 -15.88 2.06 23.17
CA PRO A 260 -15.40 1.12 24.17
C PRO A 260 -15.78 -0.35 23.91
N PHE A 261 -16.84 -0.59 23.13
CA PHE A 261 -17.27 -1.95 22.78
C PHE A 261 -16.59 -2.51 21.52
N GLY A 262 -15.55 -1.83 21.01
CA GLY A 262 -14.71 -2.34 19.92
C GLY A 262 -15.18 -1.97 18.51
N LEU A 263 -16.12 -1.02 18.34
CA LEU A 263 -16.47 -0.48 17.02
C LEU A 263 -15.54 0.70 16.69
N HIS A 264 -14.83 0.61 15.55
CA HIS A 264 -14.07 1.69 14.94
C HIS A 264 -14.81 2.15 13.69
N TYR A 265 -14.79 3.44 13.42
CA TYR A 265 -15.45 4.01 12.24
C TYR A 265 -14.59 5.10 11.60
N GLN A 266 -14.69 5.17 10.26
CA GLN A 266 -14.04 6.19 9.44
C GLN A 266 -15.02 6.63 8.35
N ALA A 267 -15.24 7.93 8.21
CA ALA A 267 -15.98 8.54 7.12
C ALA A 267 -15.09 9.55 6.43
N MET A 268 -14.93 9.42 5.11
CA MET A 268 -13.98 10.18 4.32
C MET A 268 -14.71 10.89 3.17
N LEU A 269 -14.38 12.17 2.97
CA LEU A 269 -14.74 12.96 1.80
C LEU A 269 -13.49 13.16 0.93
N LEU A 270 -13.58 12.80 -0.36
CA LEU A 270 -12.46 12.78 -1.28
C LEU A 270 -12.92 13.15 -2.71
N PRO A 271 -12.01 13.52 -3.64
CA PRO A 271 -12.34 13.65 -5.06
C PRO A 271 -12.83 12.34 -5.66
N GLY A 272 -13.67 12.41 -6.68
CA GLY A 272 -14.09 11.25 -7.45
C GLY A 272 -12.95 10.62 -8.25
N LEU A 273 -13.14 9.40 -8.73
CA LEU A 273 -12.22 8.72 -9.65
C LEU A 273 -12.29 9.36 -11.05
N ASP A 274 -11.22 9.21 -11.84
CA ASP A 274 -11.18 9.65 -13.24
C ASP A 274 -11.61 8.50 -14.17
N SER A 275 -12.78 8.61 -14.78
CA SER A 275 -13.31 7.57 -15.67
C SER A 275 -12.58 7.46 -17.01
N ASP A 276 -11.77 8.43 -17.42
CA ASP A 276 -10.99 8.33 -18.66
C ASP A 276 -9.96 7.21 -18.59
N ARG A 277 -9.53 6.86 -17.37
CA ARG A 277 -8.53 5.83 -17.09
C ARG A 277 -9.12 4.46 -16.75
N PHE A 278 -10.45 4.31 -16.73
CA PHE A 278 -11.10 3.01 -16.49
C PHE A 278 -10.84 2.05 -17.65
N ASN A 279 -10.55 0.80 -17.33
CA ASN A 279 -10.17 -0.19 -18.33
C ASN A 279 -10.65 -1.61 -17.99
N ARG A 280 -10.55 -2.52 -18.96
CA ARG A 280 -10.99 -3.91 -18.82
C ARG A 280 -10.17 -4.73 -17.82
N LYS A 281 -8.86 -4.46 -17.71
CA LYS A 281 -7.94 -5.24 -16.87
C LYS A 281 -8.13 -4.95 -15.38
N ASN A 282 -8.27 -3.68 -15.07
CA ASN A 282 -8.23 -3.16 -13.70
C ASN A 282 -9.53 -2.48 -13.25
N TRP A 283 -10.59 -2.58 -14.04
CA TRP A 283 -11.88 -1.91 -13.81
C TRP A 283 -11.71 -0.41 -13.55
N VAL A 284 -11.98 0.08 -12.31
CA VAL A 284 -11.86 1.51 -11.95
C VAL A 284 -10.51 1.86 -11.31
N LYS A 285 -9.62 0.88 -11.07
CA LYS A 285 -8.37 1.04 -10.32
C LYS A 285 -7.51 2.18 -10.84
N SER A 286 -7.26 2.22 -12.14
CA SER A 286 -6.40 3.25 -12.75
C SER A 286 -6.98 4.66 -12.64
N GLY A 287 -8.26 4.82 -12.35
CA GLY A 287 -8.92 6.12 -12.15
C GLY A 287 -8.54 6.83 -10.85
N ALA A 288 -7.87 6.16 -9.92
CA ALA A 288 -7.33 6.77 -8.70
C ALA A 288 -6.07 7.60 -8.99
N GLY A 289 -5.28 7.25 -10.00
CA GLY A 289 -4.13 8.03 -10.42
C GLY A 289 -4.56 9.35 -11.10
N SER A 290 -3.63 10.30 -11.20
CA SER A 290 -3.82 11.54 -11.95
C SER A 290 -2.75 11.64 -13.04
N PRO A 291 -3.12 12.00 -14.29
CA PRO A 291 -2.14 12.28 -15.34
C PRO A 291 -1.56 13.69 -15.20
N TYR A 292 -1.91 14.42 -14.15
CA TYR A 292 -1.48 15.80 -13.89
C TYR A 292 -0.72 15.85 -12.58
N GLU A 293 0.04 16.93 -12.36
CA GLU A 293 0.75 17.23 -11.10
C GLU A 293 -0.20 17.46 -9.90
N PHE A 294 -1.51 17.48 -10.15
CA PHE A 294 -2.55 17.71 -9.16
C PHE A 294 -3.76 16.81 -9.42
N LYS A 295 -4.59 16.60 -8.39
CA LYS A 295 -5.86 15.89 -8.53
C LYS A 295 -6.96 16.82 -9.02
N ILE A 296 -7.74 16.33 -9.97
CA ILE A 296 -9.00 16.97 -10.37
C ILE A 296 -10.05 16.70 -9.29
N ALA A 297 -10.78 17.71 -8.90
CA ALA A 297 -11.85 17.65 -7.90
C ALA A 297 -13.15 18.31 -8.39
N ASN A 298 -13.48 18.07 -9.65
CA ASN A 298 -14.74 18.57 -10.24
C ASN A 298 -15.97 17.88 -9.63
N VAL A 299 -15.80 16.64 -9.18
CA VAL A 299 -16.84 15.84 -8.51
C VAL A 299 -16.28 15.18 -7.25
N TRP A 300 -17.16 14.88 -6.32
CA TRP A 300 -16.79 14.37 -5.01
C TRP A 300 -17.34 12.97 -4.78
N ALA A 301 -16.67 12.28 -3.87
CA ALA A 301 -16.99 10.94 -3.42
C ALA A 301 -16.94 10.84 -1.90
N GLY A 302 -17.64 9.86 -1.37
CA GLY A 302 -17.57 9.46 0.03
C GLY A 302 -17.09 8.03 0.19
N ALA A 303 -16.30 7.78 1.25
CA ALA A 303 -15.95 6.44 1.68
C ALA A 303 -16.30 6.26 3.17
N LEU A 304 -16.71 5.04 3.52
CA LEU A 304 -17.06 4.66 4.89
C LEU A 304 -16.44 3.31 5.21
N ARG A 305 -15.91 3.17 6.43
CA ARG A 305 -15.46 1.90 6.99
C ARG A 305 -15.91 1.75 8.43
N LEU A 306 -16.39 0.56 8.76
CA LEU A 306 -16.74 0.12 10.11
C LEU A 306 -15.97 -1.15 10.41
N ASP A 307 -15.15 -1.15 11.49
CA ASP A 307 -14.44 -2.32 11.98
C ASP A 307 -14.95 -2.68 13.36
N TYR A 308 -15.32 -3.93 13.58
CA TYR A 308 -15.69 -4.47 14.87
C TYR A 308 -14.60 -5.41 15.38
N THR A 309 -14.03 -5.08 16.54
CA THR A 309 -12.94 -5.82 17.21
C THR A 309 -13.31 -6.24 18.64
N GLY A 310 -14.60 -6.30 18.95
CA GLY A 310 -15.09 -6.65 20.30
C GLY A 310 -14.91 -8.13 20.67
N VAL A 311 -14.55 -8.99 19.71
CA VAL A 311 -14.22 -10.40 19.96
C VAL A 311 -12.71 -10.57 19.84
N LYS A 312 -12.08 -11.18 20.85
CA LYS A 312 -10.63 -11.42 20.87
C LYS A 312 -10.19 -12.22 19.64
N GLY A 313 -9.14 -11.75 18.99
CA GLY A 313 -8.57 -12.38 17.79
C GLY A 313 -9.42 -12.21 16.52
N LEU A 314 -10.59 -11.59 16.57
CA LEU A 314 -11.47 -11.43 15.41
C LEU A 314 -11.71 -9.94 15.10
N ARG A 315 -11.50 -9.57 13.84
CA ARG A 315 -11.94 -8.31 13.25
C ARG A 315 -12.94 -8.62 12.15
N LEU A 316 -14.08 -7.96 12.18
CA LEU A 316 -15.09 -7.96 11.12
C LEU A 316 -15.20 -6.54 10.59
N SER A 317 -15.21 -6.37 9.27
CA SER A 317 -15.19 -5.06 8.66
C SER A 317 -16.17 -4.96 7.50
N VAL A 318 -16.84 -3.81 7.41
CA VAL A 318 -17.66 -3.42 6.25
C VAL A 318 -17.16 -2.07 5.78
N SER A 319 -16.95 -1.93 4.48
CA SER A 319 -16.54 -0.66 3.90
C SER A 319 -17.23 -0.41 2.56
N GLY A 320 -17.28 0.85 2.14
CA GLY A 320 -17.89 1.23 0.89
C GLY A 320 -17.39 2.58 0.39
N TYR A 321 -17.56 2.78 -0.90
CA TYR A 321 -17.26 4.01 -1.63
C TYR A 321 -18.41 4.33 -2.57
N ALA A 322 -18.75 5.61 -2.70
CA ALA A 322 -19.67 6.09 -3.72
C ALA A 322 -19.26 7.48 -4.20
N GLY A 323 -19.18 7.68 -5.52
CA GLY A 323 -18.83 8.96 -6.10
C GLY A 323 -19.04 9.03 -7.61
N GLU A 324 -19.21 10.25 -8.13
CA GLU A 324 -19.22 10.50 -9.56
C GLU A 324 -17.81 10.41 -10.13
N SER A 325 -17.67 9.99 -11.40
CA SER A 325 -16.37 9.82 -12.04
C SER A 325 -16.28 10.47 -13.43
N PHE A 326 -17.37 10.52 -14.20
CA PHE A 326 -17.33 10.89 -15.60
C PHE A 326 -16.82 12.30 -15.85
N ARG A 327 -17.07 13.25 -14.95
CA ARG A 327 -16.65 14.66 -15.08
C ARG A 327 -15.40 14.99 -14.27
N ASN A 328 -14.76 14.01 -13.68
CA ASN A 328 -13.56 14.25 -12.85
C ASN A 328 -12.26 14.27 -13.67
N THR A 329 -12.29 14.96 -14.80
CA THR A 329 -11.15 15.12 -15.69
C THR A 329 -11.20 16.49 -16.38
N LEU A 330 -10.05 17.00 -16.81
CA LEU A 330 -9.97 18.28 -17.55
C LEU A 330 -10.58 18.16 -18.94
N SER A 331 -10.45 17.02 -19.60
CA SER A 331 -10.98 16.81 -20.96
C SER A 331 -12.50 16.96 -21.05
N LYS A 332 -13.20 16.78 -19.95
CA LYS A 332 -14.67 16.85 -19.86
C LYS A 332 -15.19 18.09 -19.14
N SER A 333 -14.32 19.02 -18.77
CA SER A 333 -14.73 20.29 -18.14
C SER A 333 -15.22 21.33 -19.14
N SER A 334 -15.10 21.08 -20.46
CA SER A 334 -15.55 22.00 -21.50
C SER A 334 -17.06 21.91 -21.71
N GLY A 335 -17.70 23.05 -22.05
CA GLY A 335 -19.13 23.14 -22.31
C GLY A 335 -19.63 22.29 -23.49
N GLU A 336 -18.76 21.65 -24.27
CA GLU A 336 -19.12 20.74 -25.34
C GLU A 336 -19.99 19.55 -24.87
N LEU A 337 -19.69 19.01 -23.68
CA LEU A 337 -20.45 17.89 -23.12
C LEU A 337 -21.85 18.30 -22.66
N GLU A 338 -22.02 19.54 -22.21
CA GLU A 338 -23.32 20.06 -21.80
C GLU A 338 -24.27 20.25 -22.97
N ASN A 339 -23.71 20.50 -24.17
CA ASN A 339 -24.47 20.58 -25.41
C ASN A 339 -24.70 19.22 -26.08
N SER A 340 -24.17 18.13 -25.53
CA SER A 340 -24.36 16.78 -26.05
C SER A 340 -25.64 16.14 -25.53
N ASP A 341 -26.56 15.78 -26.39
CA ASP A 341 -27.80 15.07 -25.99
C ASP A 341 -27.50 13.69 -25.38
N THR A 342 -26.37 13.07 -25.74
CA THR A 342 -25.97 11.75 -25.27
C THR A 342 -25.25 11.81 -23.91
N TYR A 343 -24.35 12.76 -23.73
CA TYR A 343 -23.40 12.73 -22.59
C TYR A 343 -23.73 13.73 -21.46
N LYS A 344 -24.64 14.69 -21.67
CA LYS A 344 -25.00 15.71 -20.68
C LYS A 344 -25.53 15.13 -19.35
N LYS A 345 -26.12 13.93 -19.36
CA LYS A 345 -26.72 13.26 -18.19
C LYS A 345 -25.81 12.18 -17.59
N VAL A 346 -24.69 11.86 -18.26
CA VAL A 346 -23.78 10.81 -17.80
C VAL A 346 -23.06 11.28 -16.54
N LYS A 347 -23.11 10.48 -15.49
CA LYS A 347 -22.45 10.73 -14.21
C LYS A 347 -21.32 9.77 -13.94
N GLY A 348 -21.44 8.50 -14.37
CA GLY A 348 -20.47 7.46 -14.08
C GLY A 348 -20.32 7.25 -12.58
N ILE A 349 -21.44 6.97 -11.89
CA ILE A 349 -21.37 6.73 -10.45
C ILE A 349 -20.70 5.40 -10.20
N VAL A 350 -19.56 5.44 -9.51
CA VAL A 350 -18.87 4.25 -8.98
C VAL A 350 -19.40 3.99 -7.59
N SER A 351 -19.91 2.79 -7.35
CA SER A 351 -20.34 2.30 -6.04
C SER A 351 -19.61 1.01 -5.71
N ILE A 352 -18.90 0.96 -4.58
CA ILE A 352 -18.13 -0.20 -4.13
C ILE A 352 -18.60 -0.58 -2.75
N GLY A 353 -18.87 -1.86 -2.52
CA GLY A 353 -19.12 -2.46 -1.22
C GLY A 353 -18.11 -3.57 -0.94
N SER A 354 -17.54 -3.59 0.24
CA SER A 354 -16.62 -4.63 0.66
C SER A 354 -16.91 -5.09 2.08
N PHE A 355 -16.85 -6.40 2.28
CA PHE A 355 -16.80 -7.07 3.57
C PHE A 355 -15.46 -7.76 3.69
N ASP A 356 -14.78 -7.59 4.83
CA ASP A 356 -13.55 -8.32 5.13
C ASP A 356 -13.53 -8.79 6.60
N PHE A 357 -12.81 -9.88 6.84
CA PHE A 357 -12.55 -10.37 8.18
C PHE A 357 -11.08 -10.76 8.35
N ALA A 358 -10.61 -10.70 9.57
CA ALA A 358 -9.32 -11.23 9.99
C ALA A 358 -9.47 -11.89 11.35
N TYR A 359 -8.97 -13.13 11.46
CA TYR A 359 -8.88 -13.91 12.70
C TYR A 359 -7.42 -14.24 12.98
N ASP A 360 -6.97 -13.99 14.19
CA ASP A 360 -5.62 -14.27 14.66
C ASP A 360 -5.69 -14.69 16.14
N ASP A 361 -5.95 -15.97 16.37
CA ASP A 361 -5.92 -16.59 17.71
C ASP A 361 -5.71 -18.12 17.58
N HIS A 362 -5.34 -18.78 18.67
CA HIS A 362 -5.14 -20.23 18.77
C HIS A 362 -4.21 -20.81 17.68
N ASN A 363 -3.13 -20.07 17.34
CA ASN A 363 -2.13 -20.44 16.32
C ASN A 363 -2.67 -20.47 14.87
N TRP A 364 -3.90 -20.05 14.67
CA TRP A 364 -4.51 -19.87 13.36
C TRP A 364 -4.56 -18.40 12.97
N ILE A 365 -4.23 -18.14 11.73
CA ILE A 365 -4.55 -16.87 11.07
C ILE A 365 -5.46 -17.18 9.90
N ALA A 366 -6.61 -16.53 9.84
CA ALA A 366 -7.52 -16.62 8.70
C ALA A 366 -7.96 -15.22 8.28
N ARG A 367 -7.99 -14.95 6.98
CA ARG A 367 -8.43 -13.65 6.42
C ARG A 367 -9.27 -13.92 5.19
N GLY A 368 -10.20 -13.04 4.92
CA GLY A 368 -11.00 -13.12 3.71
C GLY A 368 -11.71 -11.83 3.41
N ASN A 369 -12.10 -11.69 2.15
CA ASN A 369 -12.81 -10.51 1.65
C ASN A 369 -13.79 -10.87 0.55
N VAL A 370 -14.83 -10.07 0.45
CA VAL A 370 -15.75 -10.03 -0.69
C VAL A 370 -15.92 -8.58 -1.07
N THR A 371 -15.59 -8.21 -2.31
CA THR A 371 -15.69 -6.86 -2.82
C THR A 371 -16.45 -6.86 -4.12
N TYR A 372 -17.52 -6.07 -4.16
CA TYR A 372 -18.35 -5.88 -5.35
C TYR A 372 -18.40 -4.42 -5.71
N GLY A 373 -18.21 -4.12 -6.99
CA GLY A 373 -18.27 -2.78 -7.54
C GLY A 373 -19.28 -2.65 -8.66
N HIS A 374 -19.96 -1.49 -8.74
CA HIS A 374 -20.89 -1.12 -9.81
C HIS A 374 -20.53 0.26 -10.36
N LEU A 375 -20.51 0.38 -11.69
CA LEU A 375 -20.31 1.62 -12.44
C LEU A 375 -21.55 1.91 -13.28
N SER A 376 -22.25 3.00 -12.99
CA SER A 376 -23.33 3.46 -13.84
C SER A 376 -22.81 4.00 -15.18
N ASP A 377 -23.63 3.94 -16.22
CA ASP A 377 -23.31 4.48 -17.54
C ASP A 377 -22.05 3.86 -18.21
N ALA A 378 -21.61 2.68 -17.78
CA ALA A 378 -20.36 2.05 -18.21
C ALA A 378 -20.22 1.95 -19.75
N ALA A 379 -21.30 1.61 -20.45
CA ALA A 379 -21.32 1.54 -21.92
C ALA A 379 -21.12 2.91 -22.59
N LEU A 380 -21.66 3.98 -22.03
CA LEU A 380 -21.50 5.35 -22.54
C LEU A 380 -20.07 5.85 -22.28
N ILE A 381 -19.55 5.58 -21.08
CA ILE A 381 -18.16 5.89 -20.71
C ILE A 381 -17.19 5.18 -21.65
N SER A 382 -17.39 3.87 -21.87
CA SER A 382 -16.55 3.08 -22.79
C SER A 382 -16.56 3.65 -24.21
N LYS A 383 -17.74 3.97 -24.74
CA LYS A 383 -17.86 4.59 -26.08
C LYS A 383 -17.17 5.94 -26.16
N TYR A 384 -17.29 6.77 -25.12
CA TYR A 384 -16.64 8.05 -25.04
C TYR A 384 -15.11 7.88 -25.05
N ASN A 385 -14.57 7.02 -24.18
CA ASN A 385 -13.15 6.79 -24.05
C ASN A 385 -12.53 6.27 -25.36
N ILE A 386 -13.17 5.29 -26.02
CA ILE A 386 -12.71 4.73 -27.32
C ILE A 386 -12.73 5.80 -28.43
N GLY A 387 -13.67 6.74 -28.37
CA GLY A 387 -13.78 7.83 -29.35
C GLY A 387 -12.76 8.96 -29.17
N MET A 388 -11.98 8.96 -28.09
CA MET A 388 -11.00 10.02 -27.82
C MET A 388 -9.83 9.99 -28.82
N ARG A 389 -9.21 11.16 -29.06
CA ARG A 389 -8.06 11.32 -29.97
C ARG A 389 -6.87 10.48 -29.51
N LYS A 390 -6.03 10.04 -30.45
CA LYS A 390 -4.68 9.54 -30.11
C LYS A 390 -3.93 10.58 -29.29
N GLY A 391 -3.19 10.14 -28.27
CA GLY A 391 -2.48 11.03 -27.34
C GLY A 391 -3.35 11.65 -26.25
N SER A 392 -4.64 11.28 -26.11
CA SER A 392 -5.40 11.60 -24.92
C SER A 392 -5.01 10.66 -23.78
N VAL A 393 -5.22 11.11 -22.54
CA VAL A 393 -5.01 10.30 -21.31
C VAL A 393 -6.05 9.18 -21.12
N SER A 394 -6.97 9.03 -22.08
CA SER A 394 -8.00 8.00 -22.06
C SER A 394 -7.41 6.62 -22.31
N SER A 395 -7.88 5.63 -21.56
CA SER A 395 -7.52 4.22 -21.75
C SER A 395 -7.96 3.65 -23.09
N LYS A 396 -8.96 4.30 -23.77
CA LYS A 396 -9.61 3.84 -25.01
C LYS A 396 -10.11 2.40 -24.96
N GLN A 397 -10.42 1.92 -23.77
CA GLN A 397 -10.84 0.54 -23.51
C GLN A 397 -12.30 0.49 -23.02
N TRP A 398 -12.88 -0.71 -23.16
CA TRP A 398 -14.14 -1.03 -22.51
C TRP A 398 -13.91 -1.21 -21.00
N VAL A 399 -14.88 -0.74 -20.21
CA VAL A 399 -14.97 -0.99 -18.77
C VAL A 399 -16.29 -1.69 -18.48
N ALA A 400 -16.29 -2.60 -17.53
CA ALA A 400 -17.49 -3.31 -17.08
C ALA A 400 -18.40 -2.43 -16.24
N SER A 401 -19.69 -2.71 -16.29
CA SER A 401 -20.67 -2.17 -15.33
C SER A 401 -20.44 -2.73 -13.93
N ASP A 402 -19.96 -3.98 -13.82
CA ASP A 402 -19.78 -4.62 -12.51
C ASP A 402 -18.46 -5.41 -12.45
N ALA A 403 -17.81 -5.36 -11.29
CA ALA A 403 -16.62 -6.12 -10.97
C ALA A 403 -16.79 -6.85 -9.64
N LEU A 404 -16.15 -8.00 -9.49
CA LEU A 404 -16.24 -8.85 -8.29
C LEU A 404 -14.87 -9.40 -7.92
N ALA A 405 -14.55 -9.39 -6.62
CA ALA A 405 -13.43 -10.11 -6.05
C ALA A 405 -13.84 -10.81 -4.76
N VAL A 406 -13.42 -12.06 -4.61
CA VAL A 406 -13.63 -12.88 -3.40
C VAL A 406 -12.33 -13.57 -3.09
N GLY A 407 -11.84 -13.47 -1.87
CA GLY A 407 -10.58 -14.11 -1.47
C GLY A 407 -10.63 -14.60 -0.04
N ALA A 408 -9.94 -15.69 0.24
CA ALA A 408 -9.72 -16.19 1.59
C ALA A 408 -8.37 -16.88 1.71
N GLU A 409 -7.71 -16.68 2.85
CA GLU A 409 -6.47 -17.36 3.21
C GLU A 409 -6.55 -17.90 4.63
N VAL A 410 -5.87 -19.00 4.87
CA VAL A 410 -5.72 -19.58 6.20
C VAL A 410 -4.31 -20.14 6.36
N GLY A 411 -3.73 -19.94 7.53
CA GLY A 411 -2.43 -20.48 7.91
C GLY A 411 -2.42 -20.96 9.35
N TYR A 412 -1.60 -21.96 9.62
CA TYR A 412 -1.39 -22.54 10.95
C TYR A 412 0.07 -22.50 11.34
N ASP A 413 0.36 -22.08 12.57
CA ASP A 413 1.72 -21.99 13.13
C ASP A 413 2.19 -23.36 13.64
N PHE A 414 3.07 -24.02 12.88
CA PHE A 414 3.65 -25.31 13.25
C PHE A 414 4.71 -25.22 14.36
N PHE A 415 5.27 -24.06 14.63
CA PHE A 415 6.20 -23.89 15.74
C PHE A 415 5.47 -23.88 17.10
N HIS A 416 4.15 -23.85 17.08
CA HIS A 416 3.33 -24.09 18.26
C HIS A 416 3.65 -25.40 18.98
N PHE A 417 4.10 -26.43 18.28
CA PHE A 417 4.48 -27.71 18.89
C PHE A 417 5.84 -27.71 19.58
N ASN A 418 6.58 -26.60 19.59
CA ASN A 418 7.91 -26.50 20.15
C ASN A 418 8.05 -25.25 21.04
N ASP A 419 7.97 -25.46 22.37
CA ASP A 419 8.01 -24.38 23.37
C ASP A 419 9.27 -23.48 23.23
N ARG A 420 10.44 -24.07 22.93
CA ARG A 420 11.69 -23.29 22.78
C ARG A 420 11.64 -22.30 21.61
N LEU A 421 10.95 -22.66 20.52
CA LEU A 421 10.80 -21.78 19.37
C LEU A 421 9.77 -20.68 19.65
N GLN A 422 8.72 -21.02 20.38
CA GLN A 422 7.73 -20.06 20.84
C GLN A 422 8.30 -19.02 21.82
N GLU A 423 9.10 -19.47 22.79
CA GLU A 423 9.82 -18.57 23.73
C GLU A 423 10.70 -17.56 23.00
N LYS A 424 11.27 -17.94 21.85
CA LYS A 424 12.04 -17.05 20.97
C LYS A 424 11.17 -16.17 20.06
N ASN A 425 9.85 -16.24 20.18
CA ASN A 425 8.89 -15.57 19.30
C ASN A 425 9.03 -15.94 17.80
N MET A 426 9.58 -17.11 17.50
CA MET A 426 9.66 -17.62 16.14
C MET A 426 8.31 -18.24 15.75
N ARG A 427 7.91 -18.08 14.46
CA ARG A 427 6.69 -18.65 13.89
C ARG A 427 6.97 -19.30 12.55
N PHE A 428 6.25 -20.35 12.25
CA PHE A 428 6.32 -21.04 10.97
C PHE A 428 4.92 -21.45 10.52
N TYR A 429 4.40 -20.71 9.55
CA TYR A 429 3.07 -20.97 9.00
C TYR A 429 3.16 -21.80 7.71
N LEU A 430 2.32 -22.81 7.62
CA LEU A 430 1.87 -23.37 6.36
C LEU A 430 0.53 -22.72 6.04
N PHE A 431 0.36 -22.21 4.82
CA PHE A 431 -0.86 -21.53 4.43
C PHE A 431 -1.41 -22.00 3.10
N CYS A 432 -2.68 -21.77 2.91
CA CYS A 432 -3.33 -21.84 1.62
C CYS A 432 -4.22 -20.60 1.42
N ARG A 433 -4.41 -20.23 0.15
CA ARG A 433 -5.23 -19.10 -0.27
C ARG A 433 -5.98 -19.46 -1.54
N TYR A 434 -7.20 -18.95 -1.66
CA TYR A 434 -7.98 -18.99 -2.88
C TYR A 434 -8.54 -17.59 -3.16
N ASP A 435 -8.44 -17.16 -4.43
CA ASP A 435 -9.01 -15.93 -4.94
C ASP A 435 -9.84 -16.22 -6.18
N TYR A 436 -11.02 -15.62 -6.26
CA TYR A 436 -11.77 -15.42 -7.49
C TYR A 436 -11.94 -13.93 -7.72
N TYR A 437 -11.66 -13.47 -8.93
CA TYR A 437 -11.87 -12.08 -9.30
C TYR A 437 -12.17 -11.94 -10.78
N ASP A 438 -12.98 -10.93 -11.12
CA ASP A 438 -13.34 -10.61 -12.48
C ASP A 438 -13.60 -9.11 -12.61
N SER A 439 -12.71 -8.41 -13.30
CA SER A 439 -12.83 -6.98 -13.61
C SER A 439 -13.86 -6.69 -14.71
N MET A 440 -14.31 -7.74 -15.43
CA MET A 440 -15.34 -7.68 -16.48
C MET A 440 -16.52 -8.58 -16.13
N PHE A 441 -16.90 -8.65 -14.84
CA PHE A 441 -17.92 -9.55 -14.30
C PHE A 441 -19.29 -9.39 -14.99
N ARG A 442 -19.70 -8.14 -15.24
CA ARG A 442 -20.83 -7.82 -16.13
C ARG A 442 -20.47 -6.59 -16.94
N TYR A 443 -20.86 -6.56 -18.19
CA TYR A 443 -20.71 -5.38 -19.02
C TYR A 443 -21.89 -5.20 -19.96
N ASP A 444 -22.22 -3.93 -20.22
CA ASP A 444 -23.31 -3.53 -21.08
C ASP A 444 -22.79 -3.40 -22.52
N GLY A 445 -23.14 -4.33 -23.38
CA GLY A 445 -22.73 -4.30 -24.78
C GLY A 445 -22.79 -5.67 -25.44
N LYS A 446 -22.28 -5.79 -26.67
CA LYS A 446 -22.10 -7.09 -27.32
C LYS A 446 -21.11 -7.90 -26.48
N LYS A 447 -21.47 -9.13 -26.14
CA LYS A 447 -20.55 -10.07 -25.48
C LYS A 447 -19.30 -10.21 -26.35
N ASP A 448 -18.24 -9.50 -25.99
CA ASP A 448 -16.96 -9.69 -26.60
C ASP A 448 -16.22 -10.78 -25.82
N TYR A 449 -16.13 -11.94 -26.44
CA TYR A 449 -15.50 -13.12 -25.86
C TYR A 449 -14.01 -12.93 -25.55
N THR A 450 -13.39 -11.85 -26.06
CA THR A 450 -11.99 -11.52 -25.85
C THR A 450 -11.66 -11.09 -24.42
N TYR A 451 -12.66 -10.79 -23.59
CA TYR A 451 -12.44 -10.32 -22.21
C TYR A 451 -12.63 -11.41 -21.14
N ALA A 452 -12.97 -12.62 -21.51
CA ALA A 452 -13.19 -13.70 -20.55
C ALA A 452 -11.97 -13.96 -19.64
N TRP A 453 -10.76 -13.69 -20.11
CA TRP A 453 -9.51 -13.85 -19.36
C TRP A 453 -9.39 -12.91 -18.14
N CYS A 454 -10.21 -11.87 -18.06
CA CYS A 454 -10.29 -10.99 -16.88
C CYS A 454 -10.85 -11.73 -15.67
N GLY A 455 -11.69 -12.75 -15.87
CA GLY A 455 -12.16 -13.62 -14.79
C GLY A 455 -11.15 -14.72 -14.48
N ARG A 456 -10.73 -14.84 -13.21
CA ARG A 456 -9.66 -15.74 -12.78
C ARG A 456 -9.99 -16.45 -11.47
N HIS A 457 -9.56 -17.70 -11.39
CA HIS A 457 -9.52 -18.51 -10.17
C HIS A 457 -8.06 -18.77 -9.83
N LYS A 458 -7.60 -18.35 -8.67
CA LYS A 458 -6.21 -18.53 -8.25
C LYS A 458 -6.14 -19.28 -6.93
N ALA A 459 -5.41 -20.38 -6.91
CA ALA A 459 -5.06 -21.09 -5.69
C ALA A 459 -3.57 -20.88 -5.38
N THR A 460 -3.25 -20.61 -4.13
CA THR A 460 -1.88 -20.41 -3.65
C THR A 460 -1.66 -21.25 -2.41
N VAL A 461 -0.52 -21.91 -2.33
CA VAL A 461 -0.05 -22.62 -1.12
C VAL A 461 1.39 -22.20 -0.85
N GLY A 462 1.78 -22.13 0.42
CA GLY A 462 3.13 -21.72 0.73
C GLY A 462 3.45 -21.74 2.21
N ILE A 463 4.62 -21.22 2.53
CA ILE A 463 5.16 -21.16 3.87
C ILE A 463 5.60 -19.74 4.21
N ASN A 464 5.45 -19.38 5.50
CA ASN A 464 6.00 -18.16 6.07
C ASN A 464 6.80 -18.51 7.31
N TYR A 465 8.07 -18.15 7.34
CA TYR A 465 8.94 -18.29 8.49
C TYR A 465 9.27 -16.92 9.05
N PHE A 466 8.90 -16.69 10.31
CA PHE A 466 9.24 -15.49 11.07
C PHE A 466 10.35 -15.82 12.07
N PRO A 467 11.63 -15.53 11.77
CA PRO A 467 12.70 -15.64 12.76
C PRO A 467 12.55 -14.65 13.91
N ILE A 468 11.97 -13.51 13.61
CA ILE A 468 11.51 -12.48 14.55
C ILE A 468 10.21 -11.89 14.02
N LYS A 469 9.44 -11.21 14.88
CA LYS A 469 8.12 -10.65 14.52
C LYS A 469 8.14 -9.73 13.29
N GLN A 470 9.23 -9.00 13.08
CA GLN A 470 9.37 -7.98 12.04
C GLN A 470 9.81 -8.52 10.69
N ILE A 471 10.36 -9.72 10.61
CA ILE A 471 10.92 -10.28 9.37
C ILE A 471 10.19 -11.57 9.02
N ALA A 472 9.72 -11.68 7.79
CA ALA A 472 9.12 -12.87 7.23
C ALA A 472 9.92 -13.36 6.02
N VAL A 473 10.33 -14.63 6.03
CA VAL A 473 10.84 -15.35 4.86
C VAL A 473 9.69 -16.16 4.29
N LYS A 474 9.39 -15.95 3.02
CA LYS A 474 8.19 -16.47 2.36
C LYS A 474 8.53 -17.32 1.16
N ALA A 475 7.74 -18.36 0.91
CA ALA A 475 7.77 -19.11 -0.34
C ALA A 475 6.37 -19.54 -0.70
N GLU A 476 6.02 -19.49 -1.99
CA GLU A 476 4.71 -19.88 -2.48
C GLU A 476 4.77 -20.56 -3.83
N PHE A 477 3.80 -21.43 -4.07
CA PHE A 477 3.38 -21.88 -5.39
C PHE A 477 1.97 -21.41 -5.63
N ALA A 478 1.72 -20.80 -6.78
CA ALA A 478 0.41 -20.33 -7.18
C ALA A 478 0.03 -20.87 -8.55
N TYR A 479 -1.26 -21.09 -8.74
CA TYR A 479 -1.85 -21.54 -10.00
C TYR A 479 -3.13 -20.76 -10.26
N ALA A 480 -3.12 -19.93 -11.31
CA ALA A 480 -4.32 -19.24 -11.75
C ALA A 480 -4.89 -19.90 -13.02
N VAL A 481 -6.20 -20.10 -13.01
CA VAL A 481 -7.00 -20.55 -14.16
C VAL A 481 -7.85 -19.40 -14.62
N LEU A 482 -7.70 -19.04 -15.89
CA LEU A 482 -8.48 -17.98 -16.51
C LEU A 482 -9.82 -18.52 -17.02
N ASN A 483 -10.87 -17.72 -16.95
CA ASN A 483 -12.17 -18.08 -17.45
C ASN A 483 -12.09 -18.39 -18.96
N PRO A 484 -12.69 -19.50 -19.42
CA PRO A 484 -12.67 -19.84 -20.84
C PRO A 484 -13.50 -18.85 -21.65
N GLY A 485 -12.95 -18.40 -22.77
CA GLY A 485 -13.73 -17.66 -23.76
C GLY A 485 -14.85 -18.52 -24.35
N ILE A 486 -15.95 -17.90 -24.74
CA ILE A 486 -16.99 -18.55 -25.55
C ILE A 486 -16.72 -18.18 -27.01
N LYS A 487 -16.55 -19.13 -27.88
CA LYS A 487 -16.39 -18.91 -29.32
C LYS A 487 -17.70 -18.43 -29.95
N GLN A 488 -17.62 -17.86 -31.15
CA GLN A 488 -18.81 -17.39 -31.89
C GLN A 488 -19.84 -18.49 -32.16
N ASP A 489 -19.42 -19.74 -32.21
CA ASP A 489 -20.27 -20.92 -32.34
C ASP A 489 -20.94 -21.40 -31.03
N GLY A 490 -20.73 -20.66 -29.93
CA GLY A 490 -21.26 -21.00 -28.61
C GLY A 490 -20.46 -22.05 -27.85
N SER A 491 -19.42 -22.63 -28.45
CA SER A 491 -18.57 -23.61 -27.77
C SER A 491 -17.61 -22.95 -26.79
N LYS A 492 -17.37 -23.59 -25.63
CA LYS A 492 -16.33 -23.14 -24.68
C LYS A 492 -14.96 -23.53 -25.22
N GLY A 493 -14.06 -22.56 -25.37
CA GLY A 493 -12.70 -22.80 -25.79
C GLY A 493 -11.70 -22.24 -24.80
N LYS A 494 -10.72 -23.05 -24.37
CA LYS A 494 -9.58 -22.55 -23.61
C LYS A 494 -8.64 -21.86 -24.58
N ILE A 495 -8.76 -20.53 -24.67
CA ILE A 495 -7.94 -19.69 -25.55
C ILE A 495 -6.70 -19.16 -24.81
N PHE A 496 -6.70 -19.18 -23.49
CA PHE A 496 -5.70 -18.55 -22.65
C PHE A 496 -4.81 -19.57 -21.95
N ASN A 497 -3.58 -19.19 -21.66
CA ASN A 497 -2.69 -19.99 -20.83
C ASN A 497 -3.10 -19.84 -19.35
N ASP A 498 -2.98 -20.93 -18.59
CA ASP A 498 -2.99 -20.87 -17.15
C ASP A 498 -1.72 -20.17 -16.65
N GLU A 499 -1.72 -19.66 -15.42
CA GLU A 499 -0.65 -18.86 -14.85
C GLU A 499 -0.03 -19.52 -13.60
N PRO A 500 0.69 -20.65 -13.73
CA PRO A 500 1.45 -21.23 -12.63
C PRO A 500 2.77 -20.52 -12.41
N TYR A 501 3.12 -20.27 -11.11
CA TYR A 501 4.42 -19.74 -10.76
C TYR A 501 4.90 -20.24 -9.39
N ILE A 502 6.21 -20.11 -9.17
CA ILE A 502 6.85 -20.26 -7.86
C ILE A 502 7.46 -18.92 -7.49
N ALA A 503 7.31 -18.49 -6.25
CA ALA A 503 7.93 -17.27 -5.74
C ALA A 503 8.56 -17.49 -4.37
N VAL A 504 9.60 -16.71 -4.07
CA VAL A 504 10.25 -16.60 -2.77
C VAL A 504 10.47 -15.14 -2.45
N GLY A 505 10.49 -14.77 -1.17
CA GLY A 505 10.74 -13.40 -0.78
C GLY A 505 11.11 -13.25 0.68
N ILE A 506 11.61 -12.07 1.01
CA ILE A 506 11.87 -11.62 2.38
C ILE A 506 11.12 -10.30 2.55
N ALA A 507 10.33 -10.22 3.60
CA ALA A 507 9.55 -9.04 3.95
C ALA A 507 9.94 -8.53 5.34
N TYR A 508 9.87 -7.21 5.50
CA TYR A 508 10.07 -6.52 6.77
C TYR A 508 8.90 -5.57 7.03
N SER A 509 8.49 -5.44 8.30
CA SER A 509 7.62 -4.37 8.78
C SER A 509 7.93 -4.05 10.23
N GLY A 510 8.08 -2.77 10.56
CA GLY A 510 8.37 -2.35 11.92
C GLY A 510 8.24 -0.86 12.14
N MET A 511 7.85 -0.50 13.38
CA MET A 511 7.73 0.88 13.85
C MET A 511 8.50 1.05 15.15
N PHE A 512 9.26 2.14 15.24
CA PHE A 512 10.05 2.53 16.41
C PHE A 512 9.58 3.89 16.91
N ARG A 513 9.38 4.02 18.21
CA ARG A 513 9.04 5.31 18.84
C ARG A 513 10.25 5.80 19.65
N LEU A 514 10.75 6.99 19.29
CA LEU A 514 11.89 7.64 19.92
C LEU A 514 11.44 8.68 20.97
#